data_b6fee752f28dbbdb36bb79f64b3fe36f
#
_entry.id   b6fee752f28dbbdb36bb79f64b3fe36f
#
_cell.length_a   1.000
_cell.length_b   1.000
_cell.length_c   1.000
_cell.angle_alpha   90.00
_cell.angle_beta   90.00
_cell.angle_gamma   90.00
#
_symmetry.space_group_name_H-M   'P 1'
#
loop_
_entity.id
_entity.type
_entity.pdbx_description
1 polymer ?
#
loop_
_entity_poly.entity_id
_entity_poly.type
_entity_poly.pdbx_seq_one_letter_code
_entity_poly.pdbx_strand_id
1 'polypeptide(L)'
;MQKYRPSGKLIIGGQLFDTEAPIVNFREGPKWDATSTFCLPTETGAREMAKCVPTAGGQLPYGPPPVPYVKRYSTRPPLRQSKWKMGEDAPYEAAKGAIKQFVIHHDGCASADMCFNVLQNERGLSCHFLVDNDGTIFQTIDLALMAYHAGAWNSASIGVELCNRGDAKKEPTYYASANGRRGPDRPKKPCKINGHTFLAYDYTEAQYESMRRLSRALLRLLPNLPAEYPQSSPGVQTWDTMPTSGSFGFSGFIGHYHLIP
;
A
#
# COMPACT_ATOMS: atom_id res chain seq x y z
N MET A 1 -17.25 14.98 7.26
CA MET A 1 -16.71 14.83 8.63
C MET A 1 -15.64 13.75 8.60
N GLN A 2 -14.41 14.09 8.94
CA GLN A 2 -13.30 13.14 9.00
C GLN A 2 -13.61 12.10 10.08
N LYS A 3 -13.76 10.85 9.67
CA LYS A 3 -14.21 9.74 10.54
C LYS A 3 -13.12 9.33 11.55
N TYR A 4 -11.87 9.68 11.27
CA TYR A 4 -10.69 9.39 12.09
C TYR A 4 -9.90 10.68 12.28
N ARG A 5 -9.31 10.85 13.46
CA ARG A 5 -8.35 11.93 13.73
C ARG A 5 -6.95 11.38 13.56
N PRO A 6 -6.22 11.75 12.48
CA PRO A 6 -4.87 11.29 12.27
C PRO A 6 -3.94 11.74 13.40
N SER A 7 -3.15 10.83 13.96
CA SER A 7 -2.11 11.18 14.94
C SER A 7 -0.81 11.65 14.29
N GLY A 8 -0.62 11.33 13.01
CA GLY A 8 0.64 11.57 12.32
C GLY A 8 1.77 10.63 12.71
N LYS A 9 1.44 9.52 13.40
CA LYS A 9 2.45 8.54 13.87
C LYS A 9 2.57 7.35 12.94
N LEU A 10 3.80 7.13 12.46
CA LEU A 10 4.19 6.00 11.62
C LEU A 10 4.78 4.89 12.47
N ILE A 11 4.43 3.64 12.20
CA ILE A 11 4.96 2.46 12.89
C ILE A 11 6.00 1.76 12.00
N ILE A 12 7.22 1.60 12.52
CA ILE A 12 8.30 0.81 11.92
C ILE A 12 8.95 -0.04 13.00
N GLY A 13 8.94 -1.36 12.85
CA GLY A 13 9.52 -2.28 13.82
C GLY A 13 8.85 -2.22 15.20
N GLY A 14 7.59 -1.84 15.25
CA GLY A 14 6.85 -1.64 16.50
C GLY A 14 7.09 -0.28 17.17
N GLN A 15 8.05 0.52 16.71
CA GLN A 15 8.37 1.85 17.21
C GLN A 15 7.51 2.90 16.51
N LEU A 16 7.21 4.01 17.21
CA LEU A 16 6.40 5.12 16.73
C LEU A 16 7.29 6.30 16.34
N PHE A 17 7.07 6.81 15.14
CA PHE A 17 7.79 7.96 14.60
C PHE A 17 6.82 9.09 14.24
N ASP A 18 7.07 10.28 14.76
CA ASP A 18 6.29 11.45 14.40
C ASP A 18 6.57 11.89 12.96
N THR A 19 5.48 12.17 12.24
CA THR A 19 5.49 12.65 10.86
C THR A 19 4.54 13.83 10.72
N GLU A 20 4.70 14.59 9.64
CA GLU A 20 3.71 15.62 9.28
C GLU A 20 2.55 15.05 8.44
N ALA A 21 2.63 13.78 8.06
CA ALA A 21 1.61 13.13 7.24
C ALA A 21 0.36 12.79 8.07
N PRO A 22 -0.85 12.90 7.50
CA PRO A 22 -2.09 12.64 8.23
C PRO A 22 -2.34 11.12 8.38
N ILE A 23 -1.50 10.45 9.14
CA ILE A 23 -1.52 9.00 9.34
C ILE A 23 -2.47 8.63 10.49
N VAL A 24 -3.31 7.66 10.21
CA VAL A 24 -4.03 6.82 11.17
C VAL A 24 -3.40 5.43 11.10
N ASN A 25 -2.63 5.03 12.09
CA ASN A 25 -2.02 3.72 12.09
C ASN A 25 -2.96 2.63 12.63
N PHE A 26 -2.63 1.37 12.35
CA PHE A 26 -3.48 0.22 12.69
C PHE A 26 -3.70 0.02 14.21
N ARG A 27 -2.87 0.62 15.09
CA ARG A 27 -3.10 0.59 16.55
C ARG A 27 -4.19 1.58 16.97
N GLU A 28 -4.35 2.68 16.24
CA GLU A 28 -5.37 3.71 16.46
C GLU A 28 -6.69 3.37 15.77
N GLY A 29 -6.61 2.68 14.65
CA GLY A 29 -7.75 2.20 13.89
C GLY A 29 -7.67 0.70 13.68
N PRO A 30 -8.03 -0.13 14.69
CA PRO A 30 -7.80 -1.58 14.64
C PRO A 30 -8.52 -2.30 13.50
N LYS A 31 -9.55 -1.73 12.91
CA LYS A 31 -10.16 -2.29 11.69
C LYS A 31 -9.20 -2.29 10.49
N TRP A 32 -8.16 -1.45 10.51
CA TRP A 32 -7.15 -1.34 9.46
C TRP A 32 -5.97 -2.27 9.64
N ASP A 33 -5.96 -3.08 10.70
CA ASP A 33 -4.86 -3.99 10.99
C ASP A 33 -4.89 -5.20 10.04
N ALA A 34 -4.02 -5.17 9.05
CA ALA A 34 -3.84 -6.26 8.09
C ALA A 34 -3.25 -7.54 8.71
N THR A 35 -2.76 -7.49 9.94
CA THR A 35 -2.19 -8.63 10.64
C THR A 35 -3.20 -9.35 11.54
N SER A 36 -4.35 -8.71 11.81
CA SER A 36 -5.37 -9.20 12.75
C SER A 36 -6.34 -10.22 12.16
N THR A 37 -6.23 -10.53 10.87
CA THR A 37 -7.13 -11.46 10.19
C THR A 37 -6.34 -12.55 9.47
N PHE A 38 -6.96 -13.69 9.26
CA PHE A 38 -6.43 -14.75 8.40
C PHE A 38 -7.43 -15.09 7.30
N CYS A 39 -6.93 -15.61 6.20
CA CYS A 39 -7.74 -15.97 5.07
C CYS A 39 -7.64 -17.47 4.80
N LEU A 40 -8.78 -18.11 4.55
CA LEU A 40 -8.83 -19.48 4.07
C LEU A 40 -8.83 -19.49 2.54
N PRO A 41 -8.06 -20.35 1.89
CA PRO A 41 -8.13 -20.54 0.45
C PRO A 41 -9.56 -21.00 0.08
N THR A 42 -10.13 -20.46 -0.99
CA THR A 42 -11.38 -20.94 -1.53
C THR A 42 -11.14 -22.21 -2.37
N GLU A 43 -12.07 -23.15 -2.36
CA GLU A 43 -11.97 -24.46 -3.06
C GLU A 43 -11.84 -24.33 -4.58
N THR A 44 -12.08 -23.18 -5.15
CA THR A 44 -12.03 -22.93 -6.59
C THR A 44 -10.71 -22.28 -6.99
N GLY A 45 -9.66 -23.02 -6.93
CA GLY A 45 -8.26 -22.81 -7.26
C GLY A 45 -7.83 -21.93 -8.45
N ALA A 46 -8.49 -20.83 -8.75
CA ALA A 46 -8.06 -19.88 -9.76
C ALA A 46 -8.08 -18.47 -9.16
N ARG A 47 -6.89 -17.93 -8.85
CA ARG A 47 -6.69 -16.60 -8.28
C ARG A 47 -7.58 -16.35 -7.06
N GLU A 48 -7.16 -16.93 -6.05
CA GLU A 48 -7.75 -17.21 -4.76
C GLU A 48 -8.44 -16.00 -4.14
N MET A 49 -9.75 -15.97 -4.25
CA MET A 49 -10.54 -15.19 -3.32
C MET A 49 -10.51 -15.92 -1.98
N ALA A 50 -9.84 -15.35 -1.01
CA ALA A 50 -9.73 -15.94 0.31
C ALA A 50 -10.90 -15.50 1.18
N LYS A 51 -11.55 -16.44 1.86
CA LYS A 51 -12.51 -16.11 2.90
C LYS A 51 -11.73 -15.71 4.17
N CYS A 52 -11.79 -14.43 4.52
CA CYS A 52 -11.04 -13.89 5.64
C CYS A 52 -11.89 -13.80 6.90
N VAL A 53 -11.27 -14.12 8.04
CA VAL A 53 -11.92 -14.14 9.35
C VAL A 53 -11.07 -13.30 10.32
N PRO A 54 -11.67 -12.33 11.04
CA PRO A 54 -10.98 -11.56 12.06
C PRO A 54 -10.42 -12.45 13.17
N THR A 55 -9.22 -12.14 13.64
CA THR A 55 -8.59 -12.79 14.80
C THR A 55 -8.47 -11.79 15.94
N ALA A 56 -8.97 -12.15 17.12
CA ALA A 56 -8.73 -11.35 18.31
C ALA A 56 -7.29 -11.61 18.82
N GLY A 57 -6.46 -10.55 18.90
CA GLY A 57 -5.12 -10.64 19.44
C GLY A 57 -4.17 -11.55 18.67
N GLY A 58 -4.38 -11.78 17.37
CA GLY A 58 -3.53 -12.64 16.54
C GLY A 58 -3.78 -14.15 16.75
N GLN A 59 -4.75 -14.53 17.56
CA GLN A 59 -5.17 -15.92 17.72
C GLN A 59 -6.38 -16.23 16.84
N LEU A 60 -6.41 -17.44 16.30
CA LEU A 60 -7.55 -17.91 15.54
C LEU A 60 -8.76 -18.11 16.45
N PRO A 61 -9.96 -17.64 16.10
CA PRO A 61 -11.12 -17.67 16.99
C PRO A 61 -11.59 -19.07 17.37
N TYR A 62 -11.14 -20.12 16.67
CA TYR A 62 -11.60 -21.50 16.86
C TYR A 62 -10.45 -22.53 16.82
N GLY A 63 -9.27 -22.18 17.32
CA GLY A 63 -8.09 -23.04 17.26
C GLY A 63 -7.29 -22.89 15.98
N PRO A 64 -6.27 -23.73 15.76
CA PRO A 64 -5.51 -23.68 14.51
C PRO A 64 -6.44 -23.91 13.32
N PRO A 65 -6.25 -23.18 12.20
CA PRO A 65 -7.08 -23.35 11.02
C PRO A 65 -6.97 -24.80 10.54
N PRO A 66 -8.05 -25.42 10.08
CA PRO A 66 -8.07 -26.82 9.70
C PRO A 66 -7.19 -27.16 8.49
N VAL A 67 -6.67 -26.15 7.77
CA VAL A 67 -5.71 -26.34 6.65
C VAL A 67 -5.05 -25.03 6.28
N PRO A 68 -3.99 -25.01 5.45
CA PRO A 68 -3.14 -23.85 5.28
C PRO A 68 -3.94 -22.60 4.94
N TYR A 69 -3.94 -21.68 5.89
CA TYR A 69 -4.51 -20.34 5.67
C TYR A 69 -3.53 -19.47 4.90
N VAL A 70 -4.07 -18.58 4.10
CA VAL A 70 -3.26 -17.62 3.35
C VAL A 70 -2.90 -16.45 4.29
N LYS A 71 -1.63 -16.31 4.61
CA LYS A 71 -1.12 -15.10 5.26
C LYS A 71 -1.05 -13.99 4.22
N ARG A 72 -1.46 -12.80 4.60
CA ARG A 72 -1.38 -11.60 3.76
C ARG A 72 -0.08 -10.85 3.90
N TYR A 73 0.81 -11.33 4.74
CA TYR A 73 2.12 -10.74 5.02
C TYR A 73 3.11 -11.81 5.44
N SER A 74 4.36 -11.46 5.45
CA SER A 74 5.40 -12.29 6.06
C SER A 74 6.48 -11.44 6.72
N THR A 75 7.39 -12.11 7.41
CA THR A 75 8.58 -11.48 7.97
C THR A 75 9.58 -11.16 6.85
N ARG A 76 10.16 -9.96 6.84
CA ARG A 76 11.24 -9.63 5.90
C ARG A 76 12.43 -10.57 6.04
N PRO A 77 13.14 -10.89 4.94
CA PRO A 77 14.24 -11.86 4.96
C PRO A 77 15.26 -11.66 6.10
N PRO A 78 15.71 -10.44 6.43
CA PRO A 78 16.68 -10.23 7.51
C PRO A 78 16.19 -10.68 8.90
N LEU A 79 14.86 -10.70 9.12
CA LEU A 79 14.26 -11.07 10.40
C LEU A 79 13.88 -12.56 10.51
N ARG A 80 13.95 -13.32 9.43
CA ARG A 80 13.41 -14.70 9.39
C ARG A 80 14.14 -15.66 10.31
N GLN A 81 15.43 -15.44 10.54
CA GLN A 81 16.31 -16.35 11.29
C GLN A 81 16.72 -15.80 12.66
N SER A 82 16.32 -14.60 13.02
CA SER A 82 16.67 -13.97 14.27
C SER A 82 15.52 -14.01 15.28
N LYS A 83 15.86 -14.09 16.58
CA LYS A 83 14.90 -13.83 17.66
C LYS A 83 14.76 -12.32 17.80
N TRP A 84 13.59 -11.79 17.65
CA TRP A 84 13.28 -10.38 17.75
C TRP A 84 11.86 -10.18 18.28
N LYS A 85 11.59 -8.99 18.83
CA LYS A 85 10.25 -8.55 19.22
C LYS A 85 9.96 -7.18 18.65
N MET A 86 8.71 -6.92 18.32
CA MET A 86 8.28 -5.57 17.92
C MET A 86 8.51 -4.58 19.07
N GLY A 87 9.08 -3.42 18.74
CA GLY A 87 9.49 -2.39 19.70
C GLY A 87 10.98 -2.42 20.05
N GLU A 88 11.68 -3.50 19.74
CA GLU A 88 13.14 -3.55 19.80
C GLU A 88 13.78 -2.88 18.58
N ASP A 89 15.09 -2.58 18.65
CA ASP A 89 15.81 -1.93 17.54
C ASP A 89 15.97 -2.83 16.31
N ALA A 90 16.13 -4.14 16.51
CA ALA A 90 16.39 -5.10 15.44
C ALA A 90 15.35 -5.06 14.30
N PRO A 91 14.02 -5.01 14.53
CA PRO A 91 13.05 -4.88 13.45
C PRO A 91 13.15 -3.56 12.68
N TYR A 92 13.44 -2.46 13.34
CA TYR A 92 13.63 -1.16 12.69
C TYR A 92 14.90 -1.17 11.83
N GLU A 93 16.02 -1.64 12.35
CA GLU A 93 17.28 -1.75 11.60
C GLU A 93 17.14 -2.69 10.40
N ALA A 94 16.40 -3.80 10.53
CA ALA A 94 16.10 -4.68 9.42
C ALA A 94 15.24 -3.99 8.34
N ALA A 95 14.27 -3.17 8.72
CA ALA A 95 13.48 -2.37 7.79
C ALA A 95 14.34 -1.35 7.04
N LYS A 96 15.19 -0.62 7.76
CA LYS A 96 16.17 0.34 7.18
C LYS A 96 17.10 -0.32 6.17
N GLY A 97 17.59 -1.51 6.50
CA GLY A 97 18.48 -2.27 5.62
C GLY A 97 17.80 -2.85 4.37
N ALA A 98 16.56 -3.28 4.50
CA ALA A 98 15.85 -4.01 3.45
C ALA A 98 15.04 -3.13 2.50
N ILE A 99 14.43 -2.05 2.99
CA ILE A 99 13.51 -1.23 2.20
C ILE A 99 14.29 -0.25 1.34
N LYS A 100 14.20 -0.45 0.04
CA LYS A 100 14.80 0.41 -0.98
C LYS A 100 13.82 0.91 -2.04
N GLN A 101 12.58 0.40 -2.04
CA GLN A 101 11.55 0.77 -3.01
C GLN A 101 10.26 1.18 -2.32
N PHE A 102 9.61 2.22 -2.85
CA PHE A 102 8.25 2.62 -2.51
C PHE A 102 7.37 2.44 -3.75
N VAL A 103 6.57 1.38 -3.74
CA VAL A 103 5.71 1.02 -4.88
C VAL A 103 4.37 1.73 -4.74
N ILE A 104 4.02 2.51 -5.76
CA ILE A 104 2.79 3.29 -5.82
C ILE A 104 1.80 2.55 -6.71
N HIS A 105 0.64 2.21 -6.15
CA HIS A 105 -0.48 1.57 -6.82
C HIS A 105 -1.63 2.55 -7.03
N HIS A 106 -2.37 2.32 -8.09
CA HIS A 106 -3.68 2.88 -8.36
C HIS A 106 -4.72 1.80 -8.06
N ASP A 107 -5.53 1.98 -7.02
CA ASP A 107 -6.36 0.90 -6.48
C ASP A 107 -7.68 0.63 -7.23
N GLY A 108 -8.13 1.58 -8.05
CA GLY A 108 -9.41 1.49 -8.74
C GLY A 108 -10.64 1.56 -7.82
N CYS A 109 -10.46 1.86 -6.54
CA CYS A 109 -11.51 1.84 -5.52
C CYS A 109 -12.07 3.23 -5.23
N ALA A 110 -13.28 3.25 -4.67
CA ALA A 110 -13.96 4.50 -4.31
C ALA A 110 -13.44 5.09 -3.00
N SER A 111 -12.83 4.28 -2.14
CA SER A 111 -12.38 4.67 -0.80
C SER A 111 -11.38 3.67 -0.25
N ALA A 112 -10.65 4.08 0.79
CA ALA A 112 -9.74 3.20 1.52
C ALA A 112 -10.48 2.01 2.18
N ASP A 113 -11.71 2.20 2.66
CA ASP A 113 -12.54 1.09 3.16
C ASP A 113 -12.76 0.01 2.11
N MET A 114 -13.09 0.42 0.89
CA MET A 114 -13.31 -0.52 -0.23
C MET A 114 -12.01 -1.19 -0.63
N CYS A 115 -10.91 -0.43 -0.76
CA CYS A 115 -9.60 -0.97 -1.09
C CYS A 115 -9.13 -1.99 -0.05
N PHE A 116 -9.24 -1.65 1.24
CA PHE A 116 -8.89 -2.56 2.33
C PHE A 116 -9.70 -3.85 2.26
N ASN A 117 -11.03 -3.76 2.06
CA ASN A 117 -11.88 -4.93 1.92
C ASN A 117 -11.47 -5.82 0.75
N VAL A 118 -11.23 -5.24 -0.42
CA VAL A 118 -10.79 -5.99 -1.61
C VAL A 118 -9.46 -6.69 -1.36
N LEU A 119 -8.46 -5.99 -0.81
CA LEU A 119 -7.16 -6.58 -0.53
C LEU A 119 -7.25 -7.66 0.54
N GLN A 120 -7.85 -7.31 1.68
CA GLN A 120 -7.78 -8.12 2.90
C GLN A 120 -8.79 -9.26 2.92
N ASN A 121 -10.02 -9.02 2.44
CA ASN A 121 -11.13 -9.95 2.61
C ASN A 121 -11.50 -10.71 1.34
N GLU A 122 -11.07 -10.22 0.16
CA GLU A 122 -11.41 -10.86 -1.10
C GLU A 122 -10.20 -11.49 -1.78
N ARG A 123 -9.00 -10.86 -1.69
CA ARG A 123 -7.82 -11.30 -2.44
C ARG A 123 -6.70 -11.91 -1.59
N GLY A 124 -6.76 -11.79 -0.27
CA GLY A 124 -5.66 -12.26 0.57
C GLY A 124 -4.35 -11.52 0.34
N LEU A 125 -4.43 -10.25 -0.06
CA LEU A 125 -3.32 -9.33 -0.29
C LEU A 125 -3.22 -8.31 0.85
N SER A 126 -2.15 -7.53 0.87
CA SER A 126 -1.98 -6.40 1.78
C SER A 126 -1.13 -5.31 1.14
N CYS A 127 -1.31 -4.08 1.61
CA CYS A 127 -0.46 -2.95 1.28
C CYS A 127 -0.14 -2.19 2.57
N HIS A 128 1.01 -1.52 2.66
CA HIS A 128 1.40 -0.83 3.90
C HIS A 128 0.56 0.40 4.18
N PHE A 129 0.17 1.12 3.12
CA PHE A 129 -0.59 2.36 3.20
C PHE A 129 -1.76 2.36 2.23
N LEU A 130 -2.86 2.98 2.66
CA LEU A 130 -3.99 3.34 1.80
C LEU A 130 -4.21 4.84 1.96
N VAL A 131 -4.32 5.58 0.87
CA VAL A 131 -4.56 7.03 0.89
C VAL A 131 -5.96 7.31 0.38
N ASP A 132 -6.85 7.72 1.27
CA ASP A 132 -8.23 8.02 0.92
C ASP A 132 -8.36 9.35 0.18
N ASN A 133 -9.54 9.62 -0.35
CA ASN A 133 -9.87 10.79 -1.16
C ASN A 133 -9.65 12.13 -0.44
N ASP A 134 -9.81 12.15 0.88
CA ASP A 134 -9.59 13.33 1.73
C ASP A 134 -8.12 13.49 2.16
N GLY A 135 -7.24 12.62 1.67
CA GLY A 135 -5.82 12.60 2.00
C GLY A 135 -5.48 11.85 3.28
N THR A 136 -6.44 11.32 4.04
CA THR A 136 -6.14 10.48 5.20
C THR A 136 -5.34 9.24 4.76
N ILE A 137 -4.23 8.99 5.44
CA ILE A 137 -3.38 7.83 5.20
C ILE A 137 -3.67 6.78 6.27
N PHE A 138 -4.09 5.60 5.85
CA PHE A 138 -4.24 4.45 6.76
C PHE A 138 -3.01 3.57 6.63
N GLN A 139 -2.23 3.46 7.72
CA GLN A 139 -1.18 2.45 7.79
C GLN A 139 -1.78 1.14 8.27
N THR A 140 -1.70 0.10 7.45
CA THR A 140 -2.37 -1.18 7.70
C THR A 140 -1.45 -2.27 8.23
N ILE A 141 -0.15 -2.10 8.09
CA ILE A 141 0.87 -3.08 8.50
C ILE A 141 2.17 -2.35 8.87
N ASP A 142 2.91 -2.92 9.81
CA ASP A 142 4.24 -2.43 10.20
C ASP A 142 5.24 -2.56 9.04
N LEU A 143 6.06 -1.53 8.80
CA LEU A 143 6.99 -1.53 7.67
C LEU A 143 8.11 -2.58 7.80
N ALA A 144 8.38 -3.07 9.01
CA ALA A 144 9.31 -4.18 9.22
C ALA A 144 8.77 -5.52 8.72
N LEU A 145 7.46 -5.62 8.51
CA LEU A 145 6.84 -6.74 7.85
C LEU A 145 6.83 -6.56 6.34
N MET A 146 6.66 -7.64 5.62
CA MET A 146 6.56 -7.68 4.17
C MET A 146 5.09 -7.83 3.78
N ALA A 147 4.48 -6.79 3.24
CA ALA A 147 3.14 -6.86 2.67
C ALA A 147 3.15 -7.59 1.31
N TYR A 148 2.00 -8.11 0.90
CA TYR A 148 1.81 -8.81 -0.36
C TYR A 148 1.10 -7.90 -1.35
N HIS A 149 1.87 -7.08 -2.10
CA HIS A 149 1.35 -6.08 -3.05
C HIS A 149 2.07 -6.06 -4.41
N ALA A 150 3.30 -6.58 -4.48
CA ALA A 150 4.17 -6.45 -5.66
C ALA A 150 4.93 -7.74 -5.98
N GLY A 151 4.41 -8.90 -5.62
CA GLY A 151 5.00 -10.20 -5.93
C GLY A 151 6.45 -10.33 -5.44
N ALA A 152 7.37 -10.57 -6.35
CA ALA A 152 8.78 -10.78 -6.02
C ALA A 152 9.48 -9.54 -5.43
N TRP A 153 8.96 -8.34 -5.65
CA TRP A 153 9.50 -7.08 -5.10
C TRP A 153 9.10 -6.82 -3.65
N ASN A 154 8.16 -7.57 -3.08
CA ASN A 154 7.67 -7.38 -1.71
C ASN A 154 8.78 -7.33 -0.66
N SER A 155 9.85 -8.11 -0.84
CA SER A 155 10.94 -8.22 0.15
C SER A 155 11.74 -6.92 0.32
N ALA A 156 11.85 -6.12 -0.73
CA ALA A 156 12.63 -4.89 -0.77
C ALA A 156 11.76 -3.62 -0.85
N SER A 157 10.44 -3.75 -0.82
CA SER A 157 9.53 -2.63 -1.00
C SER A 157 8.56 -2.43 0.15
N ILE A 158 8.03 -1.23 0.21
CA ILE A 158 6.77 -0.88 0.87
C ILE A 158 5.80 -0.41 -0.20
N GLY A 159 4.49 -0.57 0.02
CA GLY A 159 3.48 -0.21 -0.96
C GLY A 159 2.48 0.80 -0.42
N VAL A 160 1.93 1.60 -1.33
CA VAL A 160 0.79 2.49 -1.09
C VAL A 160 -0.25 2.31 -2.18
N GLU A 161 -1.50 2.23 -1.79
CA GLU A 161 -2.66 2.29 -2.67
C GLU A 161 -3.27 3.70 -2.63
N LEU A 162 -3.43 4.32 -3.77
CA LEU A 162 -4.08 5.62 -3.90
C LEU A 162 -5.52 5.44 -4.37
N CYS A 163 -6.47 5.77 -3.50
CA CYS A 163 -7.89 5.61 -3.80
C CYS A 163 -8.33 6.53 -4.93
N ASN A 164 -8.60 5.94 -6.08
CA ASN A 164 -9.10 6.65 -7.25
C ASN A 164 -9.75 5.71 -8.24
N ARG A 165 -10.91 6.07 -8.74
CA ARG A 165 -11.56 5.36 -9.86
C ARG A 165 -10.87 5.75 -11.17
N GLY A 166 -10.19 4.79 -11.81
CA GLY A 166 -9.20 5.11 -12.84
C GLY A 166 -9.75 5.54 -14.18
N ASP A 167 -10.75 4.85 -14.73
CA ASP A 167 -11.14 5.00 -16.14
C ASP A 167 -12.30 6.00 -16.30
N ALA A 168 -11.93 7.28 -16.50
CA ALA A 168 -12.90 8.34 -16.72
C ALA A 168 -13.62 8.25 -18.09
N LYS A 169 -13.14 7.41 -19.03
CA LYS A 169 -13.83 7.15 -20.28
C LYS A 169 -15.00 6.19 -20.08
N LYS A 170 -14.79 5.16 -19.26
CA LYS A 170 -15.84 4.18 -18.93
C LYS A 170 -16.86 4.73 -17.94
N GLU A 171 -16.41 5.54 -16.99
CA GLU A 171 -17.25 6.11 -15.93
C GLU A 171 -17.14 7.65 -15.90
N PRO A 172 -17.63 8.36 -16.93
CA PRO A 172 -17.32 9.79 -17.12
C PRO A 172 -17.93 10.73 -16.08
N THR A 173 -18.90 10.28 -15.30
CA THR A 173 -19.58 11.06 -14.27
C THR A 173 -19.35 10.53 -12.86
N TYR A 174 -18.37 9.64 -12.67
CA TYR A 174 -18.18 8.97 -11.39
C TYR A 174 -17.99 9.95 -10.23
N TYR A 175 -17.18 10.99 -10.42
CA TYR A 175 -16.94 12.04 -9.43
C TYR A 175 -17.74 13.32 -9.70
N ALA A 176 -18.80 13.28 -10.53
CA ALA A 176 -19.62 14.46 -10.75
C ALA A 176 -20.43 14.82 -9.50
N SER A 177 -20.50 16.10 -9.18
CA SER A 177 -21.20 16.62 -8.00
C SER A 177 -22.67 16.20 -7.92
N ALA A 178 -23.33 16.05 -9.07
CA ALA A 178 -24.71 15.57 -9.16
C ALA A 178 -24.89 14.14 -8.60
N ASN A 179 -23.85 13.35 -8.56
CA ASN A 179 -23.88 11.99 -7.99
C ASN A 179 -23.59 11.98 -6.46
N GLY A 180 -23.24 13.11 -5.87
CA GLY A 180 -23.28 13.49 -4.45
C GLY A 180 -22.56 12.61 -3.42
N ARG A 181 -21.83 11.56 -3.82
CA ARG A 181 -21.43 10.51 -2.86
C ARG A 181 -19.96 10.10 -2.89
N ARG A 182 -19.13 10.62 -3.82
CA ARG A 182 -17.85 9.98 -4.13
C ARG A 182 -16.64 10.91 -4.09
N GLY A 183 -16.75 12.00 -3.38
CA GLY A 183 -15.69 12.99 -3.25
C GLY A 183 -15.86 14.18 -4.22
N PRO A 184 -14.89 15.10 -4.22
CA PRO A 184 -14.94 16.28 -5.07
C PRO A 184 -14.84 15.91 -6.56
N ASP A 185 -15.38 16.76 -7.42
CA ASP A 185 -15.16 16.68 -8.87
C ASP A 185 -13.64 16.65 -9.15
N ARG A 186 -13.26 15.78 -10.07
CA ARG A 186 -11.85 15.58 -10.41
C ARG A 186 -11.57 15.94 -11.86
N PRO A 187 -10.49 16.64 -12.14
CA PRO A 187 -9.99 16.82 -13.49
C PRO A 187 -9.76 15.45 -14.15
N LYS A 188 -9.97 15.42 -15.47
CA LYS A 188 -9.67 14.25 -16.29
C LYS A 188 -8.44 14.55 -17.12
N LYS A 189 -7.47 13.64 -17.11
CA LYS A 189 -6.21 13.81 -17.81
C LYS A 189 -5.96 12.63 -18.76
N PRO A 190 -5.54 12.87 -20.00
CA PRO A 190 -5.05 11.80 -20.84
C PRO A 190 -3.75 11.24 -20.23
N CYS A 191 -3.67 9.93 -20.13
CA CYS A 191 -2.51 9.20 -19.63
C CYS A 191 -2.08 8.17 -20.65
N LYS A 192 -0.76 7.96 -20.77
CA LYS A 192 -0.20 6.88 -21.58
C LYS A 192 0.74 6.07 -20.70
N ILE A 193 0.42 4.79 -20.51
CA ILE A 193 1.20 3.84 -19.71
C ILE A 193 1.36 2.57 -20.53
N ASN A 194 2.59 2.08 -20.66
CA ASN A 194 2.93 0.88 -21.45
C ASN A 194 2.35 0.92 -22.88
N GLY A 195 2.44 2.08 -23.53
CA GLY A 195 1.89 2.28 -24.86
C GLY A 195 0.37 2.49 -24.94
N HIS A 196 -0.39 2.18 -23.90
CA HIS A 196 -1.85 2.32 -23.85
C HIS A 196 -2.28 3.71 -23.43
N THR A 197 -3.17 4.33 -24.18
CA THR A 197 -3.75 5.64 -23.85
C THR A 197 -5.12 5.47 -23.21
N PHE A 198 -5.36 6.15 -22.11
CA PHE A 198 -6.65 6.19 -21.42
C PHE A 198 -6.89 7.56 -20.80
N LEU A 199 -8.13 7.82 -20.40
CA LEU A 199 -8.51 9.04 -19.70
C LEU A 199 -8.62 8.71 -18.21
N ALA A 200 -7.72 9.25 -17.39
CA ALA A 200 -7.74 9.05 -15.95
C ALA A 200 -8.39 10.22 -15.22
N TYR A 201 -9.02 9.94 -14.09
CA TYR A 201 -9.29 10.96 -13.10
C TYR A 201 -8.01 11.32 -12.36
N ASP A 202 -7.77 12.59 -12.14
CA ASP A 202 -6.64 13.06 -11.33
C ASP A 202 -6.86 12.75 -9.85
N TYR A 203 -5.78 12.71 -9.08
CA TYR A 203 -5.86 12.63 -7.63
C TYR A 203 -6.29 13.97 -7.03
N THR A 204 -6.76 13.96 -5.79
CA THR A 204 -7.10 15.21 -5.08
C THR A 204 -5.84 15.90 -4.59
N GLU A 205 -5.90 17.23 -4.40
CA GLU A 205 -4.80 17.99 -3.79
C GLU A 205 -4.46 17.48 -2.39
N ALA A 206 -5.45 17.00 -1.63
CA ALA A 206 -5.25 16.39 -0.33
C ALA A 206 -4.42 15.10 -0.43
N GLN A 207 -4.68 14.25 -1.45
CA GLN A 207 -3.87 13.05 -1.69
C GLN A 207 -2.43 13.42 -2.09
N TYR A 208 -2.25 14.40 -2.96
CA TYR A 208 -0.91 14.87 -3.34
C TYR A 208 -0.13 15.41 -2.14
N GLU A 209 -0.76 16.24 -1.31
CA GLU A 209 -0.10 16.78 -0.11
C GLU A 209 0.25 15.67 0.89
N SER A 210 -0.65 14.72 1.11
CA SER A 210 -0.41 13.57 1.99
C SER A 210 0.74 12.71 1.50
N MET A 211 0.81 12.45 0.19
CA MET A 211 1.92 11.71 -0.42
C MET A 211 3.24 12.45 -0.29
N ARG A 212 3.27 13.78 -0.46
CA ARG A 212 4.49 14.57 -0.24
C ARG A 212 5.01 14.46 1.19
N ARG A 213 4.10 14.57 2.20
CA ARG A 213 4.47 14.45 3.62
C ARG A 213 4.93 13.06 3.98
N LEU A 214 4.21 12.02 3.52
CA LEU A 214 4.59 10.62 3.71
C LEU A 214 5.96 10.35 3.10
N SER A 215 6.19 10.77 1.86
CA SER A 215 7.47 10.59 1.17
C SER A 215 8.64 11.23 1.93
N ARG A 216 8.48 12.46 2.43
CA ARG A 216 9.50 13.12 3.25
C ARG A 216 9.82 12.34 4.53
N ALA A 217 8.79 11.81 5.20
CA ALA A 217 8.99 10.99 6.39
C ALA A 217 9.74 9.68 6.07
N LEU A 218 9.36 9.00 4.99
CA LEU A 218 10.02 7.76 4.57
C LEU A 218 11.47 7.98 4.17
N LEU A 219 11.79 9.03 3.42
CA LEU A 219 13.16 9.40 3.05
C LEU A 219 14.05 9.68 4.27
N ARG A 220 13.48 10.27 5.32
CA ARG A 220 14.20 10.53 6.57
C ARG A 220 14.46 9.24 7.36
N LEU A 221 13.50 8.32 7.38
CA LEU A 221 13.52 7.14 8.25
C LEU A 221 14.12 5.89 7.58
N LEU A 222 14.18 5.86 6.26
CA LEU A 222 14.62 4.71 5.46
C LEU A 222 15.78 5.11 4.53
N PRO A 223 17.03 5.08 4.97
CA PRO A 223 18.17 5.65 4.24
C PRO A 223 18.46 4.95 2.90
N ASN A 224 18.01 3.71 2.72
CA ASN A 224 18.18 2.98 1.47
C ASN A 224 17.07 3.26 0.43
N LEU A 225 16.11 4.11 0.75
CA LEU A 225 15.08 4.60 -0.14
C LEU A 225 15.46 6.02 -0.62
N PRO A 226 16.12 6.19 -1.77
CA PRO A 226 16.47 7.51 -2.29
C PRO A 226 15.26 8.20 -2.94
N ALA A 227 15.36 9.53 -3.11
CA ALA A 227 14.37 10.35 -3.81
C ALA A 227 14.52 10.23 -5.35
N GLU A 228 14.54 9.00 -5.85
CA GLU A 228 14.71 8.67 -7.27
C GLU A 228 13.43 8.09 -7.84
N TYR A 229 13.25 8.22 -9.16
CA TYR A 229 12.15 7.62 -9.90
C TYR A 229 12.64 7.10 -11.26
N PRO A 230 11.97 6.11 -11.89
CA PRO A 230 12.38 5.56 -13.17
C PRO A 230 12.36 6.61 -14.28
N GLN A 231 13.47 6.73 -15.01
CA GLN A 231 13.67 7.74 -16.06
C GLN A 231 14.02 7.08 -17.39
N SER A 232 13.45 7.60 -18.47
CA SER A 232 13.84 7.25 -19.85
C SER A 232 15.09 8.02 -20.30
N SER A 233 15.30 9.22 -19.75
CA SER A 233 16.49 10.06 -19.88
C SER A 233 16.56 10.99 -18.66
N PRO A 234 17.71 11.63 -18.37
CA PRO A 234 17.85 12.48 -17.20
C PRO A 234 16.73 13.51 -17.04
N GLY A 235 16.00 13.45 -15.93
CA GLY A 235 14.87 14.32 -15.61
C GLY A 235 13.54 13.97 -16.29
N VAL A 236 13.50 12.95 -17.16
CA VAL A 236 12.29 12.54 -17.88
C VAL A 236 11.78 11.20 -17.33
N GLN A 237 10.65 11.22 -16.64
CA GLN A 237 10.02 10.01 -16.12
C GLN A 237 9.66 9.04 -17.27
N THR A 238 9.96 7.75 -17.10
CA THR A 238 9.39 6.71 -17.97
C THR A 238 7.98 6.34 -17.52
N TRP A 239 7.14 5.96 -18.49
CA TRP A 239 5.78 5.44 -18.26
C TRP A 239 5.63 3.99 -18.71
N ASP A 240 6.75 3.35 -19.02
CA ASP A 240 6.81 1.99 -19.53
C ASP A 240 7.34 1.03 -18.46
N THR A 241 6.97 -0.23 -18.60
CA THR A 241 7.50 -1.32 -17.79
C THR A 241 9.02 -1.39 -17.92
N MET A 242 9.70 -1.49 -16.79
CA MET A 242 11.14 -1.69 -16.74
C MET A 242 11.49 -3.17 -16.98
N PRO A 243 12.67 -3.45 -17.58
CA PRO A 243 13.20 -4.82 -17.59
C PRO A 243 13.27 -5.36 -16.14
N THR A 244 12.95 -6.64 -15.95
CA THR A 244 12.89 -7.26 -14.60
C THR A 244 14.19 -7.07 -13.81
N SER A 245 15.35 -7.26 -14.45
CA SER A 245 16.66 -7.01 -13.82
C SER A 245 16.84 -5.56 -13.37
N GLY A 246 16.39 -4.61 -14.19
CA GLY A 246 16.45 -3.18 -13.88
C GLY A 246 15.52 -2.83 -12.71
N SER A 247 14.29 -3.33 -12.70
CA SER A 247 13.33 -3.05 -11.65
C SER A 247 13.73 -3.66 -10.30
N PHE A 248 14.37 -4.83 -10.27
CA PHE A 248 14.96 -5.39 -9.03
C PHE A 248 16.16 -4.59 -8.52
N GLY A 249 16.97 -4.06 -9.41
CA GLY A 249 18.14 -3.22 -9.09
C GLY A 249 17.79 -1.80 -8.68
N PHE A 250 16.59 -1.31 -9.06
CA PHE A 250 16.16 0.06 -8.79
C PHE A 250 15.95 0.32 -7.31
N SER A 251 16.31 1.52 -6.85
CA SER A 251 15.98 2.04 -5.53
C SER A 251 15.28 3.39 -5.69
N GLY A 252 14.17 3.61 -4.96
CA GLY A 252 13.41 4.84 -5.05
C GLY A 252 11.88 4.63 -5.17
N PHE A 253 11.21 5.61 -5.71
CA PHE A 253 9.76 5.66 -5.91
C PHE A 253 9.41 5.08 -7.27
N ILE A 254 8.55 4.06 -7.31
CA ILE A 254 8.26 3.30 -8.53
C ILE A 254 6.76 3.01 -8.63
N GLY A 255 6.15 3.24 -9.78
CA GLY A 255 4.78 2.83 -10.04
C GLY A 255 4.70 1.30 -10.26
N HIS A 256 3.62 0.66 -9.82
CA HIS A 256 3.44 -0.77 -10.01
C HIS A 256 3.49 -1.18 -11.50
N TYR A 257 3.05 -0.32 -12.40
CA TYR A 257 3.12 -0.53 -13.86
C TYR A 257 4.56 -0.61 -14.42
N HIS A 258 5.57 -0.15 -13.67
CA HIS A 258 6.97 -0.35 -14.05
C HIS A 258 7.47 -1.78 -13.77
N LEU A 259 6.78 -2.51 -12.88
CA LEU A 259 7.18 -3.85 -12.42
C LEU A 259 6.57 -4.95 -13.28
N ILE A 260 5.35 -4.73 -13.74
CA ILE A 260 4.54 -5.72 -14.48
C ILE A 260 3.86 -4.99 -15.64
N PRO A 261 3.91 -5.54 -16.87
CA PRO A 261 3.26 -4.97 -18.04
C PRO A 261 1.73 -4.98 -17.95
#